data_b23638383403fa6d5237b51e1d21ca96
#
_entry.id   b23638383403fa6d5237b51e1d21ca96
#
_cell.length_a   1.000
_cell.length_b   1.000
_cell.length_c   1.000
_cell.angle_alpha   90.00
_cell.angle_beta   90.00
_cell.angle_gamma   90.00
#
_symmetry.space_group_name_H-M   'P 1'
#
loop_
_entity.id
_entity.type
_entity.pdbx_description
1 polymer ?
#
loop_
_entity_poly.entity_id
_entity_poly.type
_entity_poly.pdbx_seq_one_letter_code
_entity_poly.pdbx_strand_id
1 'polypeptide(L)'
;YGGQQTFLPLRLNSAGVMPVIIASVIMGIPTVLNYFIKNEAVNNFFNNYLSTSKPTGFIIYIVLIFAFTYIYTFLTINPEELSKNLNKNGGYIPGIRPGSETKKYISKVLSRITFLGAIFIAIIAALPAIFTAVTGLSESIQLGGTSILIAVGVVLETYKQLESNLISQNYRRRR
;
A
#
# COMPACT_ATOMS: atom_id res chain seq x y z
N TYR A 1 28.34 -23.91 -19.14
CA TYR A 1 28.29 -22.90 -18.08
C TYR A 1 26.88 -22.33 -18.03
N GLY A 2 25.96 -23.04 -17.36
CA GLY A 2 24.60 -22.59 -17.15
C GLY A 2 24.58 -21.56 -16.01
N GLY A 3 24.58 -20.27 -16.35
CA GLY A 3 24.31 -19.22 -15.41
C GLY A 3 22.91 -19.40 -14.84
N GLN A 4 22.79 -19.62 -13.55
CA GLN A 4 21.50 -19.64 -12.89
C GLN A 4 20.89 -18.24 -13.01
N GLN A 5 19.83 -18.13 -13.80
CA GLN A 5 19.06 -16.90 -13.89
C GLN A 5 18.27 -16.74 -12.58
N THR A 6 18.65 -15.74 -11.81
CA THR A 6 17.92 -15.38 -10.59
C THR A 6 16.90 -14.31 -10.95
N PHE A 7 15.62 -14.56 -10.67
CA PHE A 7 14.57 -13.59 -10.90
C PHE A 7 14.36 -12.72 -9.63
N LEU A 8 14.17 -11.42 -9.82
CA LEU A 8 13.74 -10.50 -8.79
C LEU A 8 12.21 -10.43 -8.82
N PRO A 9 11.49 -11.08 -7.88
CA PRO A 9 10.04 -10.98 -7.84
C PRO A 9 9.62 -9.62 -7.28
N LEU A 10 9.23 -8.70 -8.15
CA LEU A 10 8.59 -7.46 -7.76
C LEU A 10 7.07 -7.66 -7.81
N ARG A 11 6.40 -7.50 -6.68
CA ARG A 11 4.95 -7.63 -6.58
C ARG A 11 4.26 -6.35 -7.03
N LEU A 12 3.13 -6.48 -7.70
CA LEU A 12 2.31 -5.34 -8.12
C LEU A 12 1.81 -4.53 -6.92
N ASN A 13 1.56 -5.19 -5.81
CA ASN A 13 1.12 -4.61 -4.54
C ASN A 13 2.10 -4.94 -3.42
N SER A 14 3.31 -4.40 -3.51
CA SER A 14 4.37 -4.61 -2.51
C SER A 14 4.04 -3.99 -1.15
N ALA A 15 3.23 -2.94 -1.15
CA ALA A 15 2.81 -2.26 0.08
C ALA A 15 1.70 -3.00 0.85
N GLY A 16 0.98 -3.93 0.20
CA GLY A 16 -0.15 -4.63 0.83
C GLY A 16 -1.31 -3.70 1.15
N VAL A 17 -1.94 -3.91 2.29
CA VAL A 17 -3.08 -3.10 2.79
C VAL A 17 -2.66 -2.02 3.81
N MET A 18 -1.41 -1.95 4.19
CA MET A 18 -0.92 -0.97 5.18
C MET A 18 -1.21 0.49 4.79
N PRO A 19 -1.06 0.93 3.53
CA PRO A 19 -1.44 2.28 3.13
C PRO A 19 -2.90 2.62 3.41
N VAL A 20 -3.82 1.67 3.21
CA VAL A 20 -5.25 1.84 3.50
C VAL A 20 -5.48 1.99 4.99
N ILE A 21 -4.82 1.19 5.81
CA ILE A 21 -4.92 1.25 7.27
C ILE A 21 -4.45 2.61 7.77
N ILE A 22 -3.29 3.08 7.33
CA ILE A 22 -2.72 4.37 7.73
C ILE A 22 -3.62 5.52 7.29
N ALA A 23 -4.10 5.51 6.05
CA ALA A 23 -5.02 6.51 5.54
C ALA A 23 -6.34 6.54 6.34
N SER A 24 -6.89 5.39 6.67
CA SER A 24 -8.12 5.27 7.48
C SER A 24 -7.93 5.82 8.89
N VAL A 25 -6.78 5.56 9.52
CA VAL A 25 -6.45 6.09 10.85
C VAL A 25 -6.34 7.62 10.80
N ILE A 26 -5.66 8.17 9.81
CA ILE A 26 -5.50 9.63 9.65
C ILE A 26 -6.85 10.29 9.42
N MET A 27 -7.71 9.71 8.58
CA MET A 27 -9.06 10.23 8.33
C MET A 27 -10.00 10.07 9.54
N GLY A 28 -9.71 9.16 10.45
CA GLY A 28 -10.43 8.98 11.71
C GLY A 28 -10.07 10.02 12.78
N ILE A 29 -8.88 10.61 12.71
CA ILE A 29 -8.43 11.60 13.71
C ILE A 29 -9.38 12.78 13.85
N PRO A 30 -9.86 13.45 12.79
CA PRO A 30 -10.82 14.56 12.91
C PRO A 30 -12.12 14.16 13.63
N THR A 31 -12.60 12.94 13.37
CA THR A 31 -13.81 12.43 14.02
C THR A 31 -13.61 12.30 15.54
N VAL A 32 -12.47 11.76 15.96
CA VAL A 32 -12.12 11.64 17.38
C VAL A 32 -11.96 13.03 18.02
N LEU A 33 -11.30 13.96 17.33
CA LEU A 33 -11.11 15.33 17.83
C LEU A 33 -12.44 16.06 18.03
N ASN A 34 -13.44 15.80 17.18
CA ASN A 34 -14.77 16.38 17.30
C ASN A 34 -15.45 16.05 18.64
N TYR A 35 -15.15 14.91 19.26
CA TYR A 35 -15.69 14.58 20.58
C TYR A 35 -15.08 15.42 21.70
N PHE A 36 -13.85 15.90 21.52
CA PHE A 36 -13.15 16.71 22.52
C PHE A 36 -13.29 18.21 22.29
N ILE A 37 -13.42 18.63 21.04
CA ILE A 37 -13.53 20.05 20.66
C ILE A 37 -15.00 20.40 20.51
N LYS A 38 -15.54 21.13 21.49
CA LYS A 38 -16.93 21.61 21.49
C LYS A 38 -17.12 22.92 20.70
N ASN A 39 -16.32 23.16 19.68
CA ASN A 39 -16.42 24.36 18.83
C ASN A 39 -17.16 24.03 17.54
N GLU A 40 -18.34 24.65 17.37
CA GLU A 40 -19.18 24.41 16.20
C GLU A 40 -18.51 24.71 14.87
N ALA A 41 -17.68 25.74 14.80
CA ALA A 41 -16.97 26.12 13.57
C ALA A 41 -15.95 25.04 13.15
N VAL A 42 -15.23 24.47 14.11
CA VAL A 42 -14.25 23.40 13.88
C VAL A 42 -14.97 22.11 13.48
N ASN A 43 -16.06 21.79 14.15
CA ASN A 43 -16.87 20.60 13.87
C ASN A 43 -17.48 20.67 12.46
N ASN A 44 -18.00 21.83 12.08
CA ASN A 44 -18.54 22.04 10.73
C ASN A 44 -17.45 21.94 9.65
N PHE A 45 -16.27 22.47 9.92
CA PHE A 45 -15.13 22.33 9.01
C PHE A 45 -14.75 20.86 8.82
N PHE A 46 -14.59 20.09 9.87
CA PHE A 46 -14.25 18.68 9.80
C PHE A 46 -15.34 17.85 9.10
N ASN A 47 -16.59 18.09 9.43
CA ASN A 47 -17.71 17.37 8.82
C ASN A 47 -17.89 17.69 7.33
N ASN A 48 -17.63 18.92 6.91
CA ASN A 48 -17.84 19.34 5.53
C ASN A 48 -16.66 19.01 4.61
N TYR A 49 -15.42 19.03 5.13
CA TYR A 49 -14.22 18.90 4.31
C TYR A 49 -13.44 17.60 4.54
N LEU A 50 -13.48 17.02 5.72
CA LEU A 50 -12.68 15.85 6.07
C LEU A 50 -13.51 14.56 6.23
N SER A 51 -14.83 14.65 6.12
CA SER A 51 -15.66 13.44 6.14
C SER A 51 -15.50 12.66 4.82
N THR A 52 -15.27 11.36 4.93
CA THR A 52 -15.15 10.45 3.78
C THR A 52 -16.43 10.38 2.95
N SER A 53 -17.58 10.73 3.54
CA SER A 53 -18.88 10.81 2.86
C SER A 53 -19.00 12.02 1.94
N LYS A 54 -18.11 12.99 2.07
CA LYS A 54 -18.08 14.19 1.21
C LYS A 54 -17.06 14.03 0.10
N PRO A 55 -17.27 14.62 -1.09
CA PRO A 55 -16.33 14.51 -2.20
C PRO A 55 -14.92 14.97 -1.86
N THR A 56 -14.80 16.04 -1.06
CA THR A 56 -13.51 16.60 -0.64
C THR A 56 -12.74 15.63 0.26
N GLY A 57 -13.42 15.07 1.28
CA GLY A 57 -12.81 14.09 2.17
C GLY A 57 -12.45 12.80 1.45
N PHE A 58 -13.26 12.37 0.49
CA PHE A 58 -12.96 11.21 -0.35
C PHE A 58 -11.72 11.41 -1.20
N ILE A 59 -11.55 12.58 -1.84
CA ILE A 59 -10.35 12.92 -2.61
C ILE A 59 -9.11 12.91 -1.71
N ILE A 60 -9.19 13.50 -0.52
CA ILE A 60 -8.08 13.49 0.45
C ILE A 60 -7.73 12.05 0.84
N TYR A 61 -8.70 11.20 1.08
CA TYR A 61 -8.50 9.79 1.40
C TYR A 61 -7.74 9.06 0.28
N ILE A 62 -8.15 9.23 -0.97
CA ILE A 62 -7.48 8.62 -2.13
C ILE A 62 -6.04 9.14 -2.27
N VAL A 63 -5.82 10.44 -2.12
CA VAL A 63 -4.48 11.05 -2.17
C VAL A 63 -3.58 10.48 -1.06
N LEU A 64 -4.10 10.31 0.15
CA LEU A 64 -3.36 9.68 1.25
C LEU A 64 -2.99 8.23 0.94
N ILE A 65 -3.90 7.45 0.36
CA ILE A 65 -3.62 6.07 -0.06
C ILE A 65 -2.46 6.05 -1.06
N PHE A 66 -2.48 6.90 -2.08
CA PHE A 66 -1.39 6.98 -3.06
C PHE A 66 -0.07 7.37 -2.40
N ALA A 67 -0.05 8.41 -1.59
CA ALA A 67 1.15 8.89 -0.91
C ALA A 67 1.76 7.81 -0.02
N PHE A 68 0.96 7.17 0.82
CA PHE A 68 1.44 6.12 1.72
C PHE A 68 1.81 4.83 0.99
N THR A 69 1.16 4.51 -0.12
CA THR A 69 1.54 3.39 -0.98
C THR A 69 2.96 3.58 -1.52
N TYR A 70 3.28 4.76 -2.03
CA TYR A 70 4.63 5.08 -2.48
C TYR A 70 5.64 5.05 -1.35
N ILE A 71 5.37 5.73 -0.23
CA ILE A 71 6.26 5.77 0.93
C ILE A 71 6.54 4.36 1.44
N TYR A 72 5.49 3.57 1.67
CA TYR A 72 5.63 2.22 2.22
C TYR A 72 6.33 1.27 1.27
N THR A 73 6.06 1.35 -0.02
CA THR A 73 6.72 0.52 -1.03
C THR A 73 8.22 0.79 -1.08
N PHE A 74 8.63 2.06 -1.09
CA PHE A 74 10.04 2.43 -1.11
C PHE A 74 10.76 2.17 0.21
N LEU A 75 10.05 2.15 1.33
CA LEU A 75 10.61 1.72 2.62
C LEU A 75 10.80 0.21 2.68
N THR A 76 9.87 -0.56 2.13
CA THR A 76 9.93 -2.03 2.14
C THR A 76 10.93 -2.56 1.12
N ILE A 77 10.96 -1.96 -0.06
CA ILE A 77 11.89 -2.32 -1.14
C ILE A 77 12.79 -1.10 -1.41
N ASN A 78 13.96 -1.09 -0.77
CA ASN A 78 14.92 -0.02 -0.98
C ASN A 78 15.74 -0.28 -2.25
N PRO A 79 15.60 0.51 -3.32
CA PRO A 79 16.31 0.29 -4.57
C PRO A 79 17.82 0.38 -4.43
N GLU A 80 18.30 1.19 -3.50
CA GLU A 80 19.74 1.36 -3.25
C GLU A 80 20.35 0.12 -2.61
N GLU A 81 19.69 -0.41 -1.58
CA GLU A 81 20.11 -1.63 -0.91
C GLU A 81 20.06 -2.82 -1.85
N LEU A 82 19.01 -2.93 -2.64
CA LEU A 82 18.83 -3.98 -3.64
C LEU A 82 19.92 -3.92 -4.71
N SER A 83 20.27 -2.74 -5.20
CA SER A 83 21.36 -2.54 -6.16
C SER A 83 22.73 -2.91 -5.56
N LYS A 84 22.99 -2.53 -4.32
CA LYS A 84 24.21 -2.89 -3.60
C LYS A 84 24.34 -4.40 -3.39
N ASN A 85 23.24 -5.05 -3.02
CA ASN A 85 23.20 -6.50 -2.82
C ASN A 85 23.43 -7.27 -4.13
N LEU A 86 22.87 -6.81 -5.24
CA LEU A 86 23.14 -7.36 -6.56
C LEU A 86 24.61 -7.26 -6.92
N ASN A 87 25.22 -6.09 -6.71
CA ASN A 87 26.66 -5.89 -6.98
C ASN A 87 27.54 -6.78 -6.13
N LYS A 88 27.24 -6.92 -4.82
CA LYS A 88 28.00 -7.78 -3.91
C LYS A 88 27.94 -9.25 -4.28
N ASN A 89 26.81 -9.69 -4.81
CA ASN A 89 26.58 -11.07 -5.22
C ASN A 89 27.03 -11.35 -6.68
N GLY A 90 27.65 -10.37 -7.34
CA GLY A 90 28.07 -10.49 -8.76
C GLY A 90 26.91 -10.53 -9.75
N GLY A 91 25.70 -10.17 -9.30
CA GLY A 91 24.52 -10.10 -10.15
C GLY A 91 24.46 -8.79 -10.94
N TYR A 92 23.88 -8.85 -12.13
CA TYR A 92 23.63 -7.66 -12.95
C TYR A 92 22.32 -7.80 -13.72
N ILE A 93 21.76 -6.68 -14.11
CA ILE A 93 20.58 -6.64 -14.99
C ILE A 93 21.10 -6.55 -16.43
N PRO A 94 20.68 -7.45 -17.34
CA PRO A 94 21.12 -7.40 -18.73
C PRO A 94 20.87 -6.05 -19.39
N GLY A 95 21.90 -5.48 -20.02
CA GLY A 95 21.83 -4.18 -20.69
C GLY A 95 21.94 -2.95 -19.78
N ILE A 96 22.17 -3.11 -18.47
CA ILE A 96 22.29 -2.02 -17.51
C ILE A 96 23.60 -2.15 -16.76
N ARG A 97 24.33 -1.03 -16.64
CA ARG A 97 25.58 -1.01 -15.89
C ARG A 97 25.33 -1.19 -14.39
N PRO A 98 26.16 -2.02 -13.70
CA PRO A 98 26.09 -2.16 -12.26
C PRO A 98 26.32 -0.83 -11.53
N GLY A 99 25.62 -0.62 -10.41
CA GLY A 99 25.76 0.55 -9.57
C GLY A 99 24.62 1.54 -9.68
N SER A 100 24.91 2.81 -9.93
CA SER A 100 23.92 3.90 -9.93
C SER A 100 22.85 3.74 -11.02
N GLU A 101 23.20 3.20 -12.17
CA GLU A 101 22.24 2.94 -13.25
C GLU A 101 21.26 1.83 -12.89
N THR A 102 21.74 0.78 -12.24
CA THR A 102 20.87 -0.30 -11.70
C THR A 102 19.88 0.26 -10.67
N LYS A 103 20.35 1.12 -9.75
CA LYS A 103 19.49 1.80 -8.78
C LYS A 103 18.38 2.60 -9.48
N LYS A 104 18.74 3.42 -10.47
CA LYS A 104 17.79 4.23 -11.24
C LYS A 104 16.76 3.36 -11.97
N TYR A 105 17.20 2.28 -12.57
CA TYR A 105 16.31 1.34 -13.27
C TYR A 105 15.32 0.67 -12.32
N ILE A 106 15.80 0.12 -11.21
CA ILE A 106 14.96 -0.52 -10.19
C ILE A 106 13.96 0.50 -9.63
N SER A 107 14.40 1.71 -9.32
CA SER A 107 13.54 2.79 -8.83
C SER A 107 12.45 3.15 -9.83
N LYS A 108 12.77 3.23 -11.11
CA LYS A 108 11.81 3.50 -12.18
C LYS A 108 10.76 2.40 -12.34
N VAL A 109 11.20 1.14 -12.35
CA VAL A 109 10.31 -0.03 -12.43
C VAL A 109 9.41 -0.10 -11.20
N LEU A 110 9.98 0.07 -10.01
CA LEU A 110 9.25 0.06 -8.75
C LEU A 110 8.20 1.17 -8.70
N SER A 111 8.54 2.37 -9.14
CA SER A 111 7.58 3.50 -9.22
C SER A 111 6.39 3.19 -10.14
N ARG A 112 6.63 2.59 -11.30
CA ARG A 112 5.56 2.19 -12.23
C ARG A 112 4.65 1.12 -11.65
N ILE A 113 5.24 0.08 -11.05
CA ILE A 113 4.49 -1.00 -10.40
C ILE A 113 3.68 -0.45 -9.22
N THR A 114 4.28 0.44 -8.43
CA THR A 114 3.62 1.09 -7.29
C THR A 114 2.43 1.93 -7.74
N PHE A 115 2.56 2.65 -8.84
CA PHE A 115 1.46 3.45 -9.40
C PHE A 115 0.26 2.57 -9.77
N LEU A 116 0.47 1.47 -10.46
CA LEU A 116 -0.59 0.51 -10.80
C LEU A 116 -1.19 -0.13 -9.55
N GLY A 117 -0.36 -0.52 -8.60
CA GLY A 117 -0.79 -1.07 -7.32
C GLY A 117 -1.59 -0.06 -6.49
N ALA A 118 -1.20 1.20 -6.48
CA ALA A 118 -1.90 2.28 -5.80
C ALA A 118 -3.29 2.53 -6.41
N ILE A 119 -3.41 2.50 -7.73
CA ILE A 119 -4.71 2.60 -8.42
C ILE A 119 -5.61 1.43 -8.00
N PHE A 120 -5.09 0.23 -8.01
CA PHE A 120 -5.84 -0.98 -7.62
C PHE A 120 -6.34 -0.90 -6.18
N ILE A 121 -5.47 -0.54 -5.24
CA ILE A 121 -5.82 -0.38 -3.82
C ILE A 121 -6.85 0.74 -3.65
N ALA A 122 -6.67 1.87 -4.35
CA ALA A 122 -7.58 3.00 -4.28
C ALA A 122 -8.99 2.63 -4.77
N ILE A 123 -9.10 1.86 -5.83
CA ILE A 123 -10.38 1.36 -6.35
C ILE A 123 -11.05 0.46 -5.30
N ILE A 124 -10.33 -0.50 -4.75
CA ILE A 124 -10.87 -1.42 -3.73
C ILE A 124 -11.28 -0.66 -2.48
N ALA A 125 -10.48 0.28 -2.00
CA ALA A 125 -10.79 1.10 -0.83
C ALA A 125 -11.98 2.04 -1.06
N ALA A 126 -12.20 2.46 -2.30
CA ALA A 126 -13.34 3.30 -2.70
C ALA A 126 -14.67 2.54 -2.80
N LEU A 127 -14.65 1.23 -2.99
CA LEU A 127 -15.87 0.43 -3.17
C LEU A 127 -16.90 0.61 -2.05
N PRO A 128 -16.55 0.55 -0.75
CA PRO A 128 -17.50 0.78 0.33
C PRO A 128 -18.13 2.18 0.28
N ALA A 129 -17.34 3.20 -0.02
CA ALA A 129 -17.81 4.58 -0.12
C ALA A 129 -18.75 4.78 -1.31
N ILE A 130 -18.41 4.21 -2.47
CA ILE A 130 -19.28 4.24 -3.66
C ILE A 130 -20.59 3.49 -3.40
N PHE A 131 -20.51 2.34 -2.77
CA PHE A 131 -21.69 1.53 -2.45
C PHE A 131 -22.67 2.30 -1.54
N THR A 132 -22.18 2.93 -0.49
CA THR A 132 -23.01 3.73 0.42
C THR A 132 -23.58 4.98 -0.27
N ALA A 133 -22.84 5.61 -1.15
CA ALA A 133 -23.31 6.76 -1.92
C ALA A 133 -24.46 6.40 -2.89
N VAL A 134 -24.38 5.24 -3.54
CA VAL A 134 -25.39 4.78 -4.49
C VAL A 134 -26.64 4.26 -3.78
N THR A 135 -26.47 3.53 -2.68
CA THR A 135 -27.59 2.89 -1.96
C THR A 135 -28.22 3.79 -0.91
N GLY A 136 -27.61 4.92 -0.55
CA GLY A 136 -28.09 5.82 0.51
C GLY A 136 -28.02 5.21 1.93
N LEU A 137 -27.25 4.14 2.10
CA LEU A 137 -27.10 3.48 3.40
C LEU A 137 -26.23 4.33 4.35
N SER A 138 -26.31 4.03 5.64
CA SER A 138 -25.60 4.79 6.68
C SER A 138 -24.08 4.66 6.60
N GLU A 139 -23.38 5.68 7.09
CA GLU A 139 -21.90 5.68 7.18
C GLU A 139 -21.34 4.50 7.97
N SER A 140 -22.11 3.94 8.88
CA SER A 140 -21.72 2.74 9.64
C SER A 140 -21.43 1.54 8.75
N ILE A 141 -22.14 1.39 7.64
CA ILE A 141 -21.93 0.32 6.65
C ILE A 141 -20.63 0.56 5.87
N GLN A 142 -20.33 1.82 5.56
CA GLN A 142 -19.05 2.19 4.93
C GLN A 142 -17.85 1.82 5.81
N LEU A 143 -17.91 2.16 7.09
CA LEU A 143 -16.88 1.81 8.07
C LEU A 143 -16.75 0.30 8.24
N GLY A 144 -17.88 -0.43 8.31
CA GLY A 144 -17.91 -1.88 8.37
C GLY A 144 -17.28 -2.52 7.13
N GLY A 145 -17.59 -2.03 5.94
CA GLY A 145 -17.02 -2.49 4.66
C GLY A 145 -15.52 -2.28 4.59
N THR A 146 -15.03 -1.13 5.00
CA THR A 146 -13.59 -0.84 5.06
C THR A 146 -12.87 -1.74 6.08
N SER A 147 -13.47 -1.97 7.24
CA SER A 147 -12.92 -2.86 8.27
C SER A 147 -12.82 -4.30 7.79
N ILE A 148 -13.82 -4.80 7.08
CA ILE A 148 -13.79 -6.15 6.48
C ILE A 148 -12.69 -6.24 5.42
N LEU A 149 -12.55 -5.23 4.58
CA LEU A 149 -11.51 -5.15 3.55
C LEU A 149 -10.12 -5.24 4.18
N ILE A 150 -9.88 -4.48 5.25
CA ILE A 150 -8.61 -4.49 5.99
C ILE A 150 -8.37 -5.86 6.60
N ALA A 151 -9.36 -6.47 7.26
CA ALA A 151 -9.24 -7.78 7.88
C ALA A 151 -8.90 -8.87 6.86
N VAL A 152 -9.60 -8.93 5.74
CA VAL A 152 -9.34 -9.88 4.64
C VAL A 152 -7.95 -9.65 4.06
N GLY A 153 -7.56 -8.40 3.82
CA GLY A 153 -6.25 -8.06 3.28
C GLY A 153 -5.11 -8.51 4.20
N VAL A 154 -5.24 -8.28 5.51
CA VAL A 154 -4.24 -8.72 6.51
C VAL A 154 -4.15 -10.24 6.57
N VAL A 155 -5.27 -10.95 6.54
CA VAL A 155 -5.29 -12.43 6.52
C VAL A 155 -4.60 -12.97 5.27
N LEU A 156 -4.90 -12.44 4.09
CA LEU A 156 -4.27 -12.85 2.83
C LEU A 156 -2.76 -12.57 2.82
N GLU A 157 -2.34 -11.43 3.34
CA GLU A 157 -0.94 -11.06 3.43
C GLU A 157 -0.19 -11.98 4.40
N THR A 158 -0.77 -12.28 5.55
CA THR A 158 -0.22 -13.23 6.52
C THR A 158 -0.10 -14.63 5.91
N TYR A 159 -1.11 -15.09 5.19
CA TYR A 159 -1.08 -16.37 4.49
C TYR A 159 0.07 -16.43 3.47
N LYS A 160 0.24 -15.41 2.66
CA LYS A 160 1.35 -15.33 1.68
C LYS A 160 2.72 -15.31 2.34
N GLN A 161 2.85 -14.65 3.49
CA GLN A 161 4.10 -14.65 4.26
C GLN A 161 4.41 -16.02 4.82
N LEU A 162 3.42 -16.73 5.35
CA LEU A 162 3.58 -18.10 5.85
C LEU A 162 3.97 -19.06 4.73
N GLU A 163 3.31 -18.99 3.59
CA GLU A 163 3.63 -19.80 2.41
C GLU A 163 5.08 -19.56 1.94
N SER A 164 5.50 -18.31 1.85
CA SER A 164 6.87 -17.93 1.48
C SER A 164 7.90 -18.47 2.47
N ASN A 165 7.62 -18.41 3.77
CA ASN A 165 8.50 -18.94 4.82
C ASN A 165 8.60 -20.47 4.76
N LEU A 166 7.50 -21.17 4.51
CA LEU A 166 7.47 -22.64 4.37
C LEU A 166 8.28 -23.10 3.17
N ILE A 167 8.15 -22.42 2.04
CA ILE A 167 8.95 -22.70 0.84
C ILE A 167 10.43 -22.49 1.12
N SER A 168 10.80 -21.41 1.79
CA SER A 168 12.17 -21.11 2.18
C SER A 168 12.77 -22.18 3.12
N GLN A 169 12.00 -22.68 4.08
CA GLN A 169 12.43 -23.74 4.99
C GLN A 169 12.60 -25.09 4.28
N ASN A 170 11.74 -25.42 3.32
CA ASN A 170 11.86 -26.65 2.53
C ASN A 170 13.11 -26.66 1.67
N TYR A 171 13.52 -25.52 1.13
CA TYR A 171 14.79 -25.39 0.39
C TYR A 171 16.03 -25.56 1.29
N ARG A 172 15.96 -25.12 2.56
CA ARG A 172 17.06 -25.32 3.51
C ARG A 172 17.20 -26.77 4.00
N ARG A 173 16.11 -27.53 4.04
CA ARG A 173 16.13 -28.95 4.47
C ARG A 173 16.68 -29.89 3.39
N ARG A 174 16.72 -29.48 2.14
CA ARG A 174 17.22 -30.28 1.01
C ARG A 174 18.70 -30.08 0.68
N ARG A 175 19.38 -29.21 1.43
CA ARG A 175 20.84 -29.05 1.43
C ARG A 175 21.46 -29.71 2.65
#